data_b369a4a78f79af84f437af4d159183ad
#
_entry.id   b369a4a78f79af84f437af4d159183ad
#
_cell.length_a   1.000
_cell.length_b   1.000
_cell.length_c   1.000
_cell.angle_alpha   90.00
_cell.angle_beta   90.00
_cell.angle_gamma   90.00
#
_symmetry.space_group_name_H-M   'P 1'
#
loop_
_entity.id
_entity.type
_entity.pdbx_description
1 polymer ?
#
loop_
_entity_poly.entity_id
_entity_poly.type
_entity_poly.pdbx_seq_one_letter_code
_entity_poly.pdbx_strand_id
1 'polypeptide(L)'
;MINMFEVNETNKMIEQENLDVRTITMGISLLDCIDSNLEKVNENIYNKITKYAEKLVETGDKIAMEYGIPIVNKRISVTPIALIGGAACRSTEDFVSIAKTLDKAAKTVGVNFIGGYSALVSKGMTPAEELLIRSIPQALAVTERVCSSVNVGSTRTGINMDAVKLMGEIVLETAKASRDQDSLGCAKLVVFCNAPDDNPFMAGAFHGVTEADAIINVGVSGPGVVKTALEQVRGKDFETLCETIKKTAFKVTRVGQLVAQEASKRLGIPFGIIDLSLAPTPAIGDSVADILHEIGVEYAGAPGTTAALALLNDQVKKGGVMASSYVGGLSGAFIPVSEDQGMIDAVVANALTIEKLEAMTCVCSVGLDMIAIPGDTKATTIAGIIADECAIGMVNQKTTAVRLIPVIGKGVGETVEFGGLLGYAPIMPVNPYSCENFVNRKGRIPAPIHSFKN
;
A
#
# COMPACT_ATOMS: atom_id res chain seq x y z
N MET A 1 -7.10 -31.46 -21.02
CA MET A 1 -6.65 -32.53 -20.11
C MET A 1 -5.92 -31.84 -18.98
N ILE A 2 -6.33 -32.02 -17.74
CA ILE A 2 -5.66 -31.40 -16.57
C ILE A 2 -4.30 -32.10 -16.43
N ASN A 3 -3.25 -31.32 -16.43
CA ASN A 3 -1.89 -31.81 -16.23
C ASN A 3 -1.64 -31.98 -14.71
N MET A 4 -1.52 -33.21 -14.25
CA MET A 4 -1.29 -33.52 -12.82
C MET A 4 -0.01 -32.90 -12.28
N PHE A 5 0.97 -32.64 -13.13
CA PHE A 5 2.19 -31.92 -12.72
C PHE A 5 1.87 -30.47 -12.34
N GLU A 6 1.08 -29.76 -13.14
CA GLU A 6 0.67 -28.37 -12.87
C GLU A 6 -0.22 -28.27 -11.63
N VAL A 7 -1.09 -29.27 -11.39
CA VAL A 7 -1.91 -29.32 -10.16
C VAL A 7 -1.01 -29.50 -8.93
N ASN A 8 -0.07 -30.42 -8.97
CA ASN A 8 0.85 -30.65 -7.86
C ASN A 8 1.75 -29.43 -7.61
N GLU A 9 2.22 -28.76 -8.68
CA GLU A 9 3.00 -27.53 -8.56
C GLU A 9 2.19 -26.41 -7.88
N THR A 10 0.93 -26.20 -8.28
CA THR A 10 0.06 -25.21 -7.66
C THR A 10 -0.19 -25.53 -6.19
N ASN A 11 -0.48 -26.78 -5.85
CA ASN A 11 -0.65 -27.19 -4.46
C ASN A 11 0.60 -26.92 -3.62
N LYS A 12 1.79 -27.21 -4.16
CA LYS A 12 3.06 -26.94 -3.50
C LYS A 12 3.26 -25.43 -3.27
N MET A 13 2.95 -24.60 -4.26
CA MET A 13 3.02 -23.14 -4.13
C MET A 13 2.14 -22.62 -2.98
N ILE A 14 0.94 -23.20 -2.79
CA ILE A 14 0.02 -22.81 -1.74
C ILE A 14 0.45 -23.36 -0.37
N GLU A 15 0.75 -24.65 -0.27
CA GLU A 15 0.97 -25.33 1.01
C GLU A 15 2.36 -25.09 1.60
N GLN A 16 3.38 -24.89 0.76
CA GLN A 16 4.78 -24.86 1.18
C GLN A 16 5.50 -23.55 0.87
N GLU A 17 5.01 -22.75 -0.10
CA GLU A 17 5.71 -21.59 -0.64
C GLU A 17 4.97 -20.27 -0.38
N ASN A 18 3.95 -20.27 0.51
CA ASN A 18 3.17 -19.11 0.94
C ASN A 18 2.50 -18.32 -0.20
N LEU A 19 2.04 -18.99 -1.27
CA LEU A 19 1.20 -18.35 -2.26
C LEU A 19 -0.15 -17.98 -1.64
N ASP A 20 -0.50 -16.71 -1.67
CA ASP A 20 -1.80 -16.24 -1.23
C ASP A 20 -2.46 -15.27 -2.22
N VAL A 21 -3.78 -15.19 -2.15
CA VAL A 21 -4.55 -14.04 -2.62
C VAL A 21 -4.64 -13.09 -1.43
N ARG A 22 -3.81 -12.06 -1.45
CA ARG A 22 -3.69 -11.13 -0.34
C ARG A 22 -5.00 -10.41 -0.07
N THR A 23 -5.75 -10.09 -1.11
CA THR A 23 -7.04 -9.40 -0.95
C THR A 23 -7.95 -9.57 -2.16
N ILE A 24 -9.27 -9.67 -1.88
CA ILE A 24 -10.32 -9.26 -2.81
C ILE A 24 -10.82 -7.89 -2.32
N THR A 25 -10.66 -6.87 -3.13
CA THR A 25 -11.07 -5.50 -2.81
C THR A 25 -12.21 -5.07 -3.73
N MET A 26 -13.33 -4.64 -3.13
CA MET A 26 -14.42 -4.03 -3.86
C MET A 26 -14.23 -2.50 -3.86
N GLY A 27 -14.00 -1.93 -5.04
CA GLY A 27 -14.06 -0.49 -5.25
C GLY A 27 -15.53 -0.06 -5.37
N ILE A 28 -15.92 1.01 -4.68
CA ILE A 28 -17.30 1.54 -4.69
C ILE A 28 -17.24 3.05 -4.87
N SER A 29 -17.85 3.55 -5.95
CA SER A 29 -18.05 4.99 -6.14
C SER A 29 -19.07 5.53 -5.15
N LEU A 30 -18.75 6.64 -4.50
CA LEU A 30 -19.67 7.34 -3.58
C LEU A 30 -20.14 8.68 -4.16
N LEU A 31 -19.94 8.95 -5.44
CA LEU A 31 -20.28 10.23 -6.06
C LEU A 31 -21.77 10.56 -5.96
N ASP A 32 -22.64 9.56 -6.02
CA ASP A 32 -24.08 9.69 -5.83
C ASP A 32 -24.53 9.82 -4.36
N CYS A 33 -23.58 9.68 -3.41
CA CYS A 33 -23.84 9.89 -1.99
C CYS A 33 -23.72 11.35 -1.54
N ILE A 34 -23.28 12.26 -2.43
CA ILE A 34 -23.07 13.67 -2.13
C ILE A 34 -24.41 14.36 -1.81
N ASP A 35 -24.43 15.06 -0.69
CA ASP A 35 -25.55 15.92 -0.26
C ASP A 35 -24.99 17.12 0.53
N SER A 36 -25.75 18.19 0.67
CA SER A 36 -25.40 19.33 1.53
C SER A 36 -25.66 19.07 3.01
N ASN A 37 -26.43 18.04 3.33
CA ASN A 37 -26.75 17.60 4.70
C ASN A 37 -25.87 16.41 5.08
N LEU A 38 -25.07 16.58 6.14
CA LEU A 38 -24.14 15.56 6.61
C LEU A 38 -24.81 14.25 7.04
N GLU A 39 -26.00 14.32 7.65
CA GLU A 39 -26.73 13.12 8.06
C GLU A 39 -27.12 12.26 6.84
N LYS A 40 -27.58 12.93 5.77
CA LYS A 40 -27.89 12.24 4.50
C LYS A 40 -26.66 11.68 3.83
N VAL A 41 -25.52 12.40 3.83
CA VAL A 41 -24.24 11.86 3.32
C VAL A 41 -23.89 10.57 4.06
N ASN A 42 -23.93 10.58 5.39
CA ASN A 42 -23.64 9.41 6.22
C ASN A 42 -24.62 8.23 5.93
N GLU A 43 -25.90 8.53 5.83
CA GLU A 43 -26.93 7.53 5.50
C GLU A 43 -26.69 6.91 4.11
N ASN A 44 -26.48 7.75 3.10
CA ASN A 44 -26.23 7.31 1.72
C ASN A 44 -24.98 6.43 1.64
N ILE A 45 -23.87 6.84 2.25
CA ILE A 45 -22.61 6.08 2.31
C ILE A 45 -22.85 4.71 2.95
N TYR A 46 -23.47 4.68 4.14
CA TYR A 46 -23.73 3.43 4.85
C TYR A 46 -24.59 2.49 4.02
N ASN A 47 -25.70 2.98 3.48
CA ASN A 47 -26.65 2.18 2.70
C ASN A 47 -26.00 1.64 1.42
N LYS A 48 -25.23 2.47 0.70
CA LYS A 48 -24.57 2.03 -0.54
C LYS A 48 -23.52 0.96 -0.26
N ILE A 49 -22.63 1.17 0.69
CA ILE A 49 -21.57 0.21 1.02
C ILE A 49 -22.17 -1.12 1.48
N THR A 50 -23.12 -1.08 2.42
CA THR A 50 -23.72 -2.30 2.96
C THR A 50 -24.50 -3.08 1.90
N LYS A 51 -25.15 -2.41 0.96
CA LYS A 51 -25.84 -3.04 -0.16
C LYS A 51 -24.89 -3.73 -1.14
N TYR A 52 -23.82 -3.02 -1.57
CA TYR A 52 -22.90 -3.57 -2.58
C TYR A 52 -22.01 -4.66 -2.02
N ALA A 53 -21.53 -4.52 -0.80
CA ALA A 53 -20.57 -5.44 -0.19
C ALA A 53 -21.23 -6.54 0.69
N GLU A 54 -22.55 -6.65 0.71
CA GLU A 54 -23.30 -7.62 1.54
C GLU A 54 -22.75 -9.05 1.45
N LYS A 55 -22.40 -9.48 0.24
CA LYS A 55 -21.94 -10.85 -0.04
C LYS A 55 -20.45 -10.99 -0.26
N LEU A 56 -19.67 -9.91 -0.09
CA LEU A 56 -18.24 -9.89 -0.44
C LEU A 56 -17.45 -10.90 0.38
N VAL A 57 -17.61 -10.88 1.70
CA VAL A 57 -16.86 -11.76 2.63
C VAL A 57 -17.25 -13.21 2.41
N GLU A 58 -18.56 -13.52 2.41
CA GLU A 58 -19.06 -14.88 2.18
C GLU A 58 -18.57 -15.45 0.84
N THR A 59 -18.58 -14.62 -0.21
CA THR A 59 -18.12 -15.04 -1.54
C THR A 59 -16.61 -15.33 -1.54
N GLY A 60 -15.80 -14.47 -0.91
CA GLY A 60 -14.37 -14.71 -0.77
C GLY A 60 -14.05 -15.97 -0.01
N ASP A 61 -14.75 -16.23 1.11
CA ASP A 61 -14.54 -17.43 1.92
C ASP A 61 -14.95 -18.71 1.17
N LYS A 62 -16.05 -18.67 0.41
CA LYS A 62 -16.47 -19.81 -0.44
C LYS A 62 -15.44 -20.09 -1.54
N ILE A 63 -14.91 -19.07 -2.21
CA ILE A 63 -13.89 -19.25 -3.23
C ILE A 63 -12.63 -19.86 -2.61
N ALA A 64 -12.17 -19.33 -1.47
CA ALA A 64 -11.02 -19.88 -0.77
C ALA A 64 -11.19 -21.37 -0.44
N MET A 65 -12.36 -21.74 0.09
CA MET A 65 -12.67 -23.12 0.46
C MET A 65 -12.76 -24.05 -0.77
N GLU A 66 -13.41 -23.62 -1.84
CA GLU A 66 -13.64 -24.44 -3.04
C GLU A 66 -12.38 -24.66 -3.86
N TYR A 67 -11.50 -23.63 -3.94
CA TYR A 67 -10.27 -23.71 -4.74
C TYR A 67 -9.04 -24.08 -3.91
N GLY A 68 -9.14 -24.12 -2.58
CA GLY A 68 -8.02 -24.36 -1.69
C GLY A 68 -6.98 -23.23 -1.69
N ILE A 69 -7.35 -22.03 -2.18
CA ILE A 69 -6.45 -20.87 -2.29
C ILE A 69 -6.75 -19.93 -1.12
N PRO A 70 -5.77 -19.65 -0.23
CA PRO A 70 -5.98 -18.69 0.85
C PRO A 70 -6.34 -17.29 0.32
N ILE A 71 -7.45 -16.72 0.80
CA ILE A 71 -7.83 -15.32 0.55
C ILE A 71 -7.78 -14.59 1.88
N VAL A 72 -6.65 -13.90 2.12
CA VAL A 72 -6.30 -13.39 3.45
C VAL A 72 -7.21 -12.26 3.89
N ASN A 73 -7.48 -11.30 3.00
CA ASN A 73 -8.33 -10.16 3.31
C ASN A 73 -9.47 -9.99 2.31
N LYS A 74 -10.59 -9.43 2.79
CA LYS A 74 -11.66 -8.85 2.00
C LYS A 74 -11.73 -7.39 2.38
N ARG A 75 -11.62 -6.49 1.41
CA ARG A 75 -11.49 -5.04 1.62
C ARG A 75 -12.48 -4.26 0.77
N ILE A 76 -12.68 -3.01 1.15
CA ILE A 76 -13.42 -2.02 0.36
C ILE A 76 -12.50 -0.83 0.13
N SER A 77 -12.56 -0.24 -1.05
CA SER A 77 -12.02 1.08 -1.35
C SER A 77 -13.14 1.98 -1.86
N VAL A 78 -13.20 3.22 -1.39
CA VAL A 78 -14.24 4.16 -1.80
C VAL A 78 -13.64 5.40 -2.46
N THR A 79 -14.46 6.16 -3.16
CA THR A 79 -14.09 7.47 -3.70
C THR A 79 -13.50 8.35 -2.61
N PRO A 80 -12.42 9.12 -2.85
CA PRO A 80 -11.81 9.98 -1.84
C PRO A 80 -12.84 10.84 -1.10
N ILE A 81 -12.93 10.64 0.21
CA ILE A 81 -13.96 11.26 1.06
C ILE A 81 -13.89 12.79 1.07
N ALA A 82 -12.72 13.37 0.81
CA ALA A 82 -12.61 14.83 0.67
C ALA A 82 -13.53 15.39 -0.43
N LEU A 83 -13.73 14.64 -1.51
CA LEU A 83 -14.65 15.01 -2.60
C LEU A 83 -16.11 14.84 -2.19
N ILE A 84 -16.42 13.79 -1.45
CA ILE A 84 -17.79 13.43 -1.05
C ILE A 84 -18.29 14.36 0.06
N GLY A 85 -17.47 14.59 1.07
CA GLY A 85 -17.81 15.40 2.24
C GLY A 85 -17.75 16.92 1.99
N GLY A 86 -17.12 17.38 0.91
CA GLY A 86 -16.84 18.79 0.68
C GLY A 86 -18.07 19.72 0.66
N ALA A 87 -19.23 19.20 0.26
CA ALA A 87 -20.49 19.96 0.25
C ALA A 87 -21.15 20.05 1.65
N ALA A 88 -20.96 19.07 2.51
CA ALA A 88 -21.64 18.94 3.81
C ALA A 88 -20.77 19.34 4.99
N CYS A 89 -19.47 18.99 4.99
CA CYS A 89 -18.57 19.18 6.13
C CYS A 89 -18.11 20.64 6.27
N ARG A 90 -18.09 21.13 7.50
CA ARG A 90 -17.64 22.48 7.87
C ARG A 90 -16.56 22.47 8.95
N SER A 91 -16.32 21.32 9.56
CA SER A 91 -15.33 21.11 10.62
C SER A 91 -14.62 19.77 10.47
N THR A 92 -13.55 19.55 11.22
CA THR A 92 -12.84 18.27 11.32
C THR A 92 -13.73 17.18 11.91
N GLU A 93 -14.61 17.54 12.86
CA GLU A 93 -15.55 16.61 13.51
C GLU A 93 -16.59 16.05 12.52
N ASP A 94 -17.00 16.87 11.53
CA ASP A 94 -17.91 16.42 10.48
C ASP A 94 -17.27 15.32 9.65
N PHE A 95 -15.99 15.46 9.26
CA PHE A 95 -15.25 14.41 8.58
C PHE A 95 -15.02 13.17 9.45
N VAL A 96 -14.75 13.34 10.76
CA VAL A 96 -14.66 12.20 11.69
C VAL A 96 -15.99 11.45 11.77
N SER A 97 -17.14 12.12 11.66
CA SER A 97 -18.44 11.46 11.55
C SER A 97 -18.54 10.55 10.33
N ILE A 98 -18.04 11.00 9.17
CA ILE A 98 -17.98 10.15 7.98
C ILE A 98 -17.04 8.96 8.19
N ALA A 99 -15.86 9.15 8.82
CA ALA A 99 -14.96 8.05 9.15
C ALA A 99 -15.65 6.98 10.02
N LYS A 100 -16.40 7.38 11.03
CA LYS A 100 -17.19 6.46 11.87
C LYS A 100 -18.26 5.72 11.07
N THR A 101 -18.86 6.39 10.09
CA THR A 101 -19.85 5.75 9.19
C THR A 101 -19.20 4.69 8.31
N LEU A 102 -18.00 4.97 7.75
CA LEU A 102 -17.21 3.99 7.00
C LEU A 102 -16.84 2.78 7.87
N ASP A 103 -16.37 3.01 9.09
CA ASP A 103 -16.00 1.96 10.04
C ASP A 103 -17.21 1.08 10.40
N LYS A 104 -18.36 1.72 10.67
CA LYS A 104 -19.63 1.03 10.93
C LYS A 104 -20.05 0.17 9.74
N ALA A 105 -20.00 0.71 8.52
CA ALA A 105 -20.34 -0.04 7.31
C ALA A 105 -19.40 -1.24 7.11
N ALA A 106 -18.08 -1.02 7.27
CA ALA A 106 -17.07 -2.09 7.18
C ALA A 106 -17.28 -3.20 8.21
N LYS A 107 -17.64 -2.84 9.44
CA LYS A 107 -18.01 -3.81 10.50
C LYS A 107 -19.27 -4.57 10.15
N THR A 108 -20.28 -3.91 9.61
CA THR A 108 -21.56 -4.55 9.23
C THR A 108 -21.37 -5.62 8.16
N VAL A 109 -20.56 -5.33 7.13
CA VAL A 109 -20.31 -6.31 6.04
C VAL A 109 -19.14 -7.26 6.33
N GLY A 110 -18.42 -7.08 7.45
CA GLY A 110 -17.39 -7.99 7.94
C GLY A 110 -16.03 -7.86 7.25
N VAL A 111 -15.78 -6.82 6.42
CA VAL A 111 -14.50 -6.64 5.74
C VAL A 111 -13.38 -6.26 6.71
N ASN A 112 -12.13 -6.60 6.36
CA ASN A 112 -10.97 -6.34 7.22
C ASN A 112 -10.61 -4.85 7.26
N PHE A 113 -10.64 -4.16 6.10
CA PHE A 113 -10.29 -2.75 5.97
C PHE A 113 -11.20 -2.04 4.97
N ILE A 114 -11.33 -0.72 5.16
CA ILE A 114 -11.95 0.20 4.22
C ILE A 114 -11.05 1.39 3.99
N GLY A 115 -10.60 1.56 2.74
CA GLY A 115 -9.80 2.70 2.28
C GLY A 115 -10.66 3.77 1.62
N GLY A 116 -10.06 4.94 1.37
CA GLY A 116 -10.72 6.08 0.73
C GLY A 116 -11.01 7.24 1.67
N TYR A 117 -10.64 7.17 2.95
CA TYR A 117 -10.60 8.36 3.78
C TYR A 117 -9.41 9.24 3.37
N SER A 118 -9.53 9.83 2.18
CA SER A 118 -8.40 10.31 1.39
C SER A 118 -8.64 11.70 0.80
N ALA A 119 -7.52 12.40 0.49
CA ALA A 119 -7.50 13.68 -0.22
C ALA A 119 -6.44 13.67 -1.34
N LEU A 120 -6.76 14.29 -2.48
CA LEU A 120 -5.90 14.35 -3.67
C LEU A 120 -5.44 15.78 -3.90
N VAL A 121 -4.33 16.17 -3.25
CA VAL A 121 -3.89 17.57 -3.14
C VAL A 121 -2.59 17.88 -3.89
N SER A 122 -2.23 17.07 -4.87
CA SER A 122 -0.95 17.19 -5.58
C SER A 122 -0.75 18.53 -6.31
N LYS A 123 -1.83 19.20 -6.71
CA LYS A 123 -1.75 20.50 -7.39
C LYS A 123 -2.15 21.69 -6.53
N GLY A 124 -3.04 21.49 -5.62
CA GLY A 124 -3.57 22.49 -4.70
C GLY A 124 -4.46 21.80 -3.67
N MET A 125 -4.87 22.52 -2.66
CA MET A 125 -5.68 22.01 -1.56
C MET A 125 -6.86 22.95 -1.34
N THR A 126 -8.06 22.41 -1.36
CA THR A 126 -9.30 23.13 -1.02
C THR A 126 -9.49 23.17 0.48
N PRO A 127 -10.32 24.10 1.02
CA PRO A 127 -10.62 24.11 2.46
C PRO A 127 -11.20 22.78 2.97
N ALA A 128 -12.00 22.08 2.18
CA ALA A 128 -12.58 20.80 2.56
C ALA A 128 -11.52 19.69 2.64
N GLU A 129 -10.58 19.66 1.70
CA GLU A 129 -9.46 18.73 1.73
C GLU A 129 -8.55 18.99 2.94
N GLU A 130 -8.28 20.26 3.28
CA GLU A 130 -7.53 20.61 4.49
C GLU A 130 -8.24 20.15 5.76
N LEU A 131 -9.56 20.33 5.86
CA LEU A 131 -10.36 19.85 7.00
C LEU A 131 -10.27 18.33 7.13
N LEU A 132 -10.42 17.59 6.02
CA LEU A 132 -10.25 16.13 6.05
C LEU A 132 -8.86 15.75 6.54
N ILE A 133 -7.79 16.33 5.97
CA ILE A 133 -6.41 16.02 6.34
C ILE A 133 -6.18 16.26 7.84
N ARG A 134 -6.65 17.40 8.36
CA ARG A 134 -6.55 17.72 9.80
C ARG A 134 -7.40 16.81 10.69
N SER A 135 -8.41 16.16 10.17
CA SER A 135 -9.24 15.20 10.90
C SER A 135 -8.62 13.80 11.01
N ILE A 136 -7.61 13.47 10.18
CA ILE A 136 -7.00 12.14 10.10
C ILE A 136 -6.55 11.59 11.47
N PRO A 137 -5.82 12.34 12.32
CA PRO A 137 -5.37 11.82 13.60
C PRO A 137 -6.53 11.31 14.47
N GLN A 138 -7.58 12.09 14.59
CA GLN A 138 -8.76 11.72 15.36
C GLN A 138 -9.55 10.60 14.69
N ALA A 139 -9.74 10.67 13.37
CA ALA A 139 -10.47 9.65 12.62
C ALA A 139 -9.83 8.25 12.78
N LEU A 140 -8.50 8.16 12.63
CA LEU A 140 -7.78 6.89 12.75
C LEU A 140 -7.66 6.38 14.20
N ALA A 141 -7.71 7.27 15.19
CA ALA A 141 -7.72 6.89 16.60
C ALA A 141 -9.06 6.30 17.04
N VAL A 142 -10.20 6.77 16.47
CA VAL A 142 -11.54 6.34 16.89
C VAL A 142 -12.18 5.27 15.99
N THR A 143 -11.45 4.83 14.96
CA THR A 143 -11.91 3.79 14.02
C THR A 143 -10.91 2.64 13.96
N GLU A 144 -11.44 1.43 13.74
CA GLU A 144 -10.62 0.21 13.68
C GLU A 144 -10.18 -0.13 12.24
N ARG A 145 -11.10 -0.05 11.28
CA ARG A 145 -10.96 -0.58 9.92
C ARG A 145 -10.69 0.48 8.85
N VAL A 146 -10.83 1.75 9.21
CA VAL A 146 -10.62 2.86 8.26
C VAL A 146 -9.14 3.09 8.02
N CYS A 147 -8.78 3.17 6.73
CA CYS A 147 -7.45 3.55 6.27
C CYS A 147 -7.51 4.86 5.48
N SER A 148 -6.44 5.64 5.57
CA SER A 148 -6.35 6.99 5.00
C SER A 148 -5.14 7.13 4.09
N SER A 149 -5.27 8.00 3.10
CA SER A 149 -4.13 8.42 2.28
C SER A 149 -4.27 9.86 1.80
N VAL A 150 -3.11 10.49 1.55
CA VAL A 150 -3.06 11.83 0.96
C VAL A 150 -2.06 11.83 -0.20
N ASN A 151 -2.52 12.16 -1.40
CA ASN A 151 -1.65 12.27 -2.57
C ASN A 151 -1.17 13.71 -2.72
N VAL A 152 0.11 13.96 -2.37
CA VAL A 152 0.69 15.31 -2.27
C VAL A 152 1.52 15.72 -3.48
N GLY A 153 1.79 14.79 -4.40
CA GLY A 153 2.62 15.05 -5.58
C GLY A 153 2.27 14.19 -6.78
N SER A 154 2.70 14.62 -7.94
CA SER A 154 2.67 13.81 -9.15
C SER A 154 3.70 14.26 -10.17
N THR A 155 4.05 13.38 -11.10
CA THR A 155 4.91 13.71 -12.24
C THR A 155 4.38 14.89 -13.06
N ARG A 156 3.05 15.01 -13.18
CA ARG A 156 2.41 16.08 -13.98
C ARG A 156 2.28 17.40 -13.26
N THR A 157 2.18 17.40 -11.95
CA THR A 157 1.87 18.61 -11.17
C THR A 157 3.03 19.10 -10.32
N GLY A 158 4.06 18.28 -10.10
CA GLY A 158 5.12 18.55 -9.14
C GLY A 158 4.70 18.16 -7.72
N ILE A 159 5.34 18.73 -6.72
CA ILE A 159 5.13 18.42 -5.31
C ILE A 159 4.49 19.63 -4.61
N ASN A 160 3.37 19.42 -3.94
CA ASN A 160 2.72 20.44 -3.12
C ASN A 160 3.39 20.50 -1.74
N MET A 161 4.35 21.42 -1.56
CA MET A 161 5.13 21.52 -0.32
C MET A 161 4.31 22.00 0.89
N ASP A 162 3.20 22.72 0.67
CA ASP A 162 2.28 23.08 1.75
C ASP A 162 1.58 21.83 2.31
N ALA A 163 1.15 20.92 1.42
CA ALA A 163 0.58 19.63 1.82
C ALA A 163 1.64 18.70 2.43
N VAL A 164 2.86 18.66 1.89
CA VAL A 164 3.97 17.87 2.45
C VAL A 164 4.29 18.30 3.88
N LYS A 165 4.39 19.62 4.13
CA LYS A 165 4.59 20.14 5.47
C LYS A 165 3.46 19.73 6.41
N LEU A 166 2.21 19.91 5.99
CA LEU A 166 1.04 19.53 6.76
C LEU A 166 1.06 18.02 7.07
N MET A 167 1.42 17.17 6.09
CA MET A 167 1.48 15.72 6.32
C MET A 167 2.55 15.32 7.31
N GLY A 168 3.68 16.01 7.39
CA GLY A 168 4.67 15.78 8.45
C GLY A 168 4.09 16.04 9.85
N GLU A 169 3.27 17.07 10.00
CA GLU A 169 2.56 17.39 11.25
C GLU A 169 1.49 16.30 11.54
N ILE A 170 0.68 15.94 10.55
CA ILE A 170 -0.41 14.95 10.67
C ILE A 170 0.12 13.56 11.02
N VAL A 171 1.23 13.09 10.42
CA VAL A 171 1.84 11.81 10.79
C VAL A 171 2.24 11.80 12.26
N LEU A 172 2.90 12.86 12.75
CA LEU A 172 3.29 12.97 14.15
C LEU A 172 2.07 13.07 15.10
N GLU A 173 1.03 13.81 14.71
CA GLU A 173 -0.21 13.90 15.49
C GLU A 173 -0.96 12.56 15.52
N THR A 174 -0.97 11.82 14.40
CA THR A 174 -1.55 10.48 14.33
C THR A 174 -0.81 9.51 15.24
N ALA A 175 0.52 9.57 15.26
CA ALA A 175 1.35 8.79 16.17
C ALA A 175 1.00 9.08 17.64
N LYS A 176 0.88 10.37 18.02
CA LYS A 176 0.48 10.79 19.36
C LYS A 176 -0.93 10.35 19.72
N ALA A 177 -1.87 10.44 18.79
CA ALA A 177 -3.28 10.07 19.01
C ALA A 177 -3.46 8.56 19.21
N SER A 178 -2.52 7.75 18.74
CA SER A 178 -2.53 6.28 18.89
C SER A 178 -1.36 5.72 19.70
N ARG A 179 -0.73 6.56 20.55
CA ARG A 179 0.44 6.18 21.35
C ARG A 179 0.22 4.96 22.25
N ASP A 180 -1.01 4.80 22.78
CA ASP A 180 -1.35 3.69 23.66
C ASP A 180 -1.49 2.34 22.89
N GLN A 181 -1.34 2.38 21.57
CA GLN A 181 -1.31 1.26 20.64
C GLN A 181 0.00 1.30 19.81
N ASP A 182 1.11 1.66 20.41
CA ASP A 182 2.42 1.76 19.75
C ASP A 182 2.41 2.58 18.45
N SER A 183 1.64 3.66 18.41
CA SER A 183 1.46 4.54 17.23
C SER A 183 0.87 3.84 15.99
N LEU A 184 0.10 2.77 16.17
CA LEU A 184 -0.49 1.95 15.10
C LEU A 184 -1.39 2.74 14.14
N GLY A 185 -1.93 3.89 14.55
CA GLY A 185 -2.66 4.78 13.66
C GLY A 185 -1.87 5.14 12.40
N CYS A 186 -0.55 5.28 12.51
CA CYS A 186 0.32 5.59 11.38
C CYS A 186 0.44 4.43 10.38
N ALA A 187 0.26 3.18 10.79
CA ALA A 187 0.21 2.03 9.88
C ALA A 187 -1.01 2.06 8.95
N LYS A 188 -2.06 2.82 9.31
CA LYS A 188 -3.28 3.04 8.52
C LYS A 188 -3.24 4.32 7.67
N LEU A 189 -2.13 5.06 7.66
CA LEU A 189 -1.95 6.33 6.95
C LEU A 189 -0.82 6.25 5.94
N VAL A 190 -1.09 6.61 4.69
CA VAL A 190 -0.11 6.62 3.61
C VAL A 190 -0.06 7.98 2.94
N VAL A 191 1.14 8.51 2.71
CA VAL A 191 1.35 9.72 1.89
C VAL A 191 1.87 9.29 0.52
N PHE A 192 1.17 9.68 -0.55
CA PHE A 192 1.48 9.27 -1.92
C PHE A 192 2.05 10.40 -2.78
N CYS A 193 2.86 9.99 -3.75
CA CYS A 193 3.09 10.67 -5.01
C CYS A 193 2.71 9.73 -6.16
N ASN A 194 1.97 10.21 -7.17
CA ASN A 194 1.44 9.41 -8.27
C ASN A 194 0.59 8.21 -7.80
N ALA A 195 -0.31 8.41 -6.85
CA ALA A 195 -1.20 7.35 -6.37
C ALA A 195 -2.02 6.76 -7.51
N PRO A 196 -2.09 5.42 -7.67
CA PRO A 196 -2.98 4.80 -8.66
C PRO A 196 -4.42 4.80 -8.16
N ASP A 197 -5.36 4.90 -9.10
CA ASP A 197 -6.79 4.97 -8.83
C ASP A 197 -7.43 3.60 -8.55
N ASP A 198 -6.73 2.52 -8.88
CA ASP A 198 -7.21 1.13 -8.87
C ASP A 198 -6.47 0.22 -7.87
N ASN A 199 -5.74 0.78 -6.92
CA ASN A 199 -4.92 0.03 -5.97
C ASN A 199 -5.78 -0.80 -4.99
N PRO A 200 -5.76 -2.15 -5.03
CA PRO A 200 -6.52 -2.99 -4.10
C PRO A 200 -5.74 -3.35 -2.82
N PHE A 201 -4.45 -3.11 -2.78
CA PHE A 201 -3.53 -3.86 -1.96
C PHE A 201 -3.13 -3.14 -0.68
N MET A 202 -2.83 -1.86 -0.78
CA MET A 202 -2.23 -1.09 0.30
C MET A 202 -3.28 -0.49 1.24
N ALA A 203 -2.92 -0.30 2.51
CA ALA A 203 -3.65 0.59 3.39
C ALA A 203 -3.71 1.99 2.75
N GLY A 204 -4.86 2.63 2.76
CA GLY A 204 -5.04 3.93 2.09
C GLY A 204 -5.36 3.84 0.59
N ALA A 205 -5.61 2.65 0.04
CA ALA A 205 -6.23 2.51 -1.27
C ALA A 205 -7.52 3.32 -1.37
N PHE A 206 -7.83 3.85 -2.54
CA PHE A 206 -9.09 4.53 -2.82
C PHE A 206 -9.62 4.12 -4.18
N HIS A 207 -10.90 4.38 -4.41
CA HIS A 207 -11.56 4.15 -5.69
C HIS A 207 -11.53 5.44 -6.51
N GLY A 208 -10.92 5.41 -7.67
CA GLY A 208 -10.76 6.59 -8.55
C GLY A 208 -12.09 7.13 -9.04
N VAL A 209 -12.12 8.43 -9.28
CA VAL A 209 -13.36 9.11 -9.75
C VAL A 209 -13.79 8.74 -11.17
N THR A 210 -12.89 8.16 -11.94
CA THR A 210 -13.15 7.71 -13.33
C THR A 210 -13.42 6.21 -13.43
N GLU A 211 -13.38 5.51 -12.31
CA GLU A 211 -13.68 4.08 -12.22
C GLU A 211 -15.20 3.79 -12.31
N ALA A 212 -15.54 2.52 -12.48
CA ALA A 212 -16.93 2.07 -12.52
C ALA A 212 -17.65 2.32 -11.18
N ASP A 213 -18.99 2.29 -11.15
CA ASP A 213 -19.77 2.46 -9.91
C ASP A 213 -19.41 1.42 -8.83
N ALA A 214 -19.13 0.19 -9.26
CA ALA A 214 -18.46 -0.81 -8.42
C ALA A 214 -17.55 -1.71 -9.27
N ILE A 215 -16.43 -2.18 -8.69
CA ILE A 215 -15.44 -3.00 -9.37
C ILE A 215 -14.78 -3.98 -8.39
N ILE A 216 -14.34 -5.15 -8.87
CA ILE A 216 -13.56 -6.12 -8.10
C ILE A 216 -12.11 -6.06 -8.56
N ASN A 217 -11.22 -5.71 -7.64
CA ASN A 217 -9.78 -5.76 -7.82
C ASN A 217 -9.20 -6.83 -6.89
N VAL A 218 -8.17 -7.54 -7.36
CA VAL A 218 -7.54 -8.62 -6.60
C VAL A 218 -6.05 -8.38 -6.46
N GLY A 219 -5.55 -8.46 -5.23
CA GLY A 219 -4.12 -8.48 -4.94
C GLY A 219 -3.65 -9.91 -4.70
N VAL A 220 -2.62 -10.33 -5.42
CA VAL A 220 -1.98 -11.64 -5.25
C VAL A 220 -0.51 -11.48 -4.90
N SER A 221 -0.01 -12.35 -4.01
CA SER A 221 1.34 -12.29 -3.51
C SER A 221 1.99 -13.68 -3.45
N GLY A 222 3.30 -13.73 -3.38
CA GLY A 222 4.05 -14.96 -3.27
C GLY A 222 5.56 -14.74 -3.33
N PRO A 223 6.17 -13.95 -2.42
CA PRO A 223 7.63 -13.86 -2.32
C PRO A 223 8.26 -15.23 -2.12
N GLY A 224 7.70 -16.07 -1.27
CA GLY A 224 8.18 -17.43 -1.01
C GLY A 224 8.20 -18.31 -2.25
N VAL A 225 7.21 -18.15 -3.16
CA VAL A 225 7.20 -18.90 -4.45
C VAL A 225 8.38 -18.50 -5.33
N VAL A 226 8.65 -17.20 -5.43
CA VAL A 226 9.77 -16.66 -6.22
C VAL A 226 11.09 -17.09 -5.60
N LYS A 227 11.24 -16.97 -4.27
CA LYS A 227 12.42 -17.41 -3.52
C LYS A 227 12.71 -18.88 -3.78
N THR A 228 11.74 -19.76 -3.60
CA THR A 228 11.91 -21.22 -3.82
C THR A 228 12.26 -21.55 -5.27
N ALA A 229 11.67 -20.84 -6.24
CA ALA A 229 12.04 -21.03 -7.64
C ALA A 229 13.50 -20.63 -7.92
N LEU A 230 14.01 -19.57 -7.28
CA LEU A 230 15.39 -19.12 -7.42
C LEU A 230 16.41 -20.07 -6.76
N GLU A 231 16.06 -20.71 -5.66
CA GLU A 231 16.89 -21.75 -5.04
C GLU A 231 17.26 -22.87 -6.02
N GLN A 232 16.37 -23.19 -6.98
CA GLN A 232 16.61 -24.23 -7.99
C GLN A 232 17.64 -23.82 -9.05
N VAL A 233 17.93 -22.53 -9.15
CA VAL A 233 18.83 -21.97 -10.17
C VAL A 233 20.02 -21.21 -9.56
N ARG A 234 20.35 -21.49 -8.30
CA ARG A 234 21.54 -20.92 -7.63
C ARG A 234 22.80 -21.10 -8.48
N GLY A 235 23.58 -20.02 -8.59
CA GLY A 235 24.84 -20.02 -9.35
C GLY A 235 24.68 -20.04 -10.88
N LYS A 236 23.45 -19.94 -11.40
CA LYS A 236 23.21 -19.73 -12.82
C LYS A 236 23.38 -18.27 -13.20
N ASP A 237 23.44 -18.00 -14.50
CA ASP A 237 23.54 -16.66 -15.06
C ASP A 237 22.25 -15.83 -14.88
N PHE A 238 22.35 -14.52 -15.10
CA PHE A 238 21.22 -13.60 -14.98
C PHE A 238 20.10 -13.87 -15.97
N GLU A 239 20.36 -14.43 -17.15
CA GLU A 239 19.33 -14.78 -18.13
C GLU A 239 18.42 -15.89 -17.58
N THR A 240 19.02 -16.97 -17.06
CA THR A 240 18.30 -18.05 -16.39
C THR A 240 17.48 -17.54 -15.21
N LEU A 241 18.05 -16.64 -14.41
CA LEU A 241 17.43 -16.07 -13.25
C LEU A 241 16.21 -15.22 -13.63
N CYS A 242 16.36 -14.34 -14.62
CA CYS A 242 15.27 -13.50 -15.14
C CYS A 242 14.11 -14.33 -15.68
N GLU A 243 14.40 -15.37 -16.47
CA GLU A 243 13.38 -16.27 -17.02
C GLU A 243 12.64 -17.04 -15.92
N THR A 244 13.34 -17.43 -14.85
CA THR A 244 12.75 -18.11 -13.70
C THR A 244 11.77 -17.19 -12.97
N ILE A 245 12.18 -15.95 -12.64
CA ILE A 245 11.31 -14.96 -11.97
C ILE A 245 10.07 -14.70 -12.85
N LYS A 246 10.26 -14.42 -14.12
CA LYS A 246 9.19 -14.11 -15.07
C LYS A 246 8.15 -15.23 -15.17
N LYS A 247 8.60 -16.48 -15.30
CA LYS A 247 7.72 -17.67 -15.36
C LYS A 247 6.96 -17.88 -14.05
N THR A 248 7.60 -17.66 -12.92
CA THR A 248 6.98 -17.79 -11.61
C THR A 248 5.90 -16.70 -11.42
N ALA A 249 6.24 -15.45 -11.72
CA ALA A 249 5.31 -14.33 -11.68
C ALA A 249 4.08 -14.56 -12.59
N PHE A 250 4.29 -15.12 -13.78
CA PHE A 250 3.20 -15.53 -14.67
C PHE A 250 2.22 -16.50 -13.97
N LYS A 251 2.73 -17.55 -13.32
CA LYS A 251 1.89 -18.56 -12.63
C LYS A 251 1.11 -17.94 -11.48
N VAL A 252 1.77 -17.15 -10.63
CA VAL A 252 1.13 -16.45 -9.50
C VAL A 252 0.00 -15.54 -10.00
N THR A 253 0.24 -14.78 -11.06
CA THR A 253 -0.79 -13.90 -11.66
C THR A 253 -1.99 -14.70 -12.16
N ARG A 254 -1.79 -15.87 -12.77
CA ARG A 254 -2.89 -16.72 -13.25
C ARG A 254 -3.79 -17.22 -12.12
N VAL A 255 -3.24 -17.48 -10.94
CA VAL A 255 -4.02 -17.82 -9.74
C VAL A 255 -4.87 -16.63 -9.31
N GLY A 256 -4.29 -15.43 -9.25
CA GLY A 256 -5.05 -14.21 -8.95
C GLY A 256 -6.19 -13.95 -9.94
N GLN A 257 -5.93 -14.17 -11.23
CA GLN A 257 -6.97 -14.00 -12.27
C GLN A 257 -8.15 -14.98 -12.10
N LEU A 258 -7.87 -16.22 -11.77
CA LEU A 258 -8.92 -17.21 -11.50
C LEU A 258 -9.84 -16.75 -10.38
N VAL A 259 -9.26 -16.32 -9.26
CA VAL A 259 -10.03 -15.81 -8.12
C VAL A 259 -10.81 -14.54 -8.48
N ALA A 260 -10.19 -13.62 -9.20
CA ALA A 260 -10.84 -12.36 -9.60
C ALA A 260 -12.05 -12.59 -10.51
N GLN A 261 -11.92 -13.46 -11.51
CA GLN A 261 -13.00 -13.80 -12.42
C GLN A 261 -14.16 -14.49 -11.70
N GLU A 262 -13.85 -15.39 -10.78
CA GLU A 262 -14.87 -16.10 -10.03
C GLU A 262 -15.58 -15.17 -9.03
N ALA A 263 -14.86 -14.29 -8.34
CA ALA A 263 -15.45 -13.29 -7.46
C ALA A 263 -16.36 -12.32 -8.25
N SER A 264 -15.91 -11.82 -9.39
CA SER A 264 -16.69 -10.97 -10.28
C SER A 264 -18.00 -11.65 -10.73
N LYS A 265 -17.90 -12.90 -11.17
CA LYS A 265 -19.07 -13.67 -11.62
C LYS A 265 -20.08 -13.90 -10.50
N ARG A 266 -19.65 -14.30 -9.30
CA ARG A 266 -20.55 -14.59 -8.16
C ARG A 266 -21.19 -13.34 -7.58
N LEU A 267 -20.45 -12.23 -7.57
CA LEU A 267 -20.94 -10.95 -7.07
C LEU A 267 -21.75 -10.17 -8.09
N GLY A 268 -21.62 -10.50 -9.38
CA GLY A 268 -22.26 -9.73 -10.47
C GLY A 268 -21.68 -8.33 -10.66
N ILE A 269 -20.40 -8.13 -10.23
CA ILE A 269 -19.67 -6.86 -10.28
C ILE A 269 -18.51 -7.01 -11.27
N PRO A 270 -18.25 -6.02 -12.15
CA PRO A 270 -17.17 -6.11 -13.12
C PRO A 270 -15.81 -6.39 -12.49
N PHE A 271 -14.99 -7.17 -13.18
CA PHE A 271 -13.59 -7.37 -12.83
C PHE A 271 -12.76 -6.19 -13.36
N GLY A 272 -11.95 -5.60 -12.48
CA GLY A 272 -11.04 -4.50 -12.77
C GLY A 272 -9.63 -4.98 -13.04
N ILE A 273 -8.79 -5.04 -12.00
CA ILE A 273 -7.37 -5.39 -12.15
C ILE A 273 -6.91 -6.49 -11.20
N ILE A 274 -5.76 -7.06 -11.57
CA ILE A 274 -4.92 -7.86 -10.69
C ILE A 274 -3.69 -7.04 -10.34
N ASP A 275 -3.45 -6.90 -9.06
CA ASP A 275 -2.21 -6.39 -8.53
C ASP A 275 -1.31 -7.57 -8.14
N LEU A 276 -0.26 -7.80 -8.93
CA LEU A 276 0.78 -8.76 -8.60
C LEU A 276 1.87 -8.05 -7.80
N SER A 277 1.73 -8.01 -6.50
CA SER A 277 2.72 -7.42 -5.62
C SER A 277 3.38 -8.50 -4.76
N LEU A 278 4.71 -8.61 -4.88
CA LEU A 278 5.49 -9.40 -3.94
C LEU A 278 5.53 -8.66 -2.61
N ALA A 279 4.47 -8.80 -1.84
CA ALA A 279 4.31 -8.21 -0.52
C ALA A 279 4.61 -9.29 0.53
N PRO A 280 5.71 -9.15 1.27
CA PRO A 280 6.12 -10.16 2.25
C PRO A 280 5.14 -10.23 3.43
N THR A 281 5.32 -11.28 4.23
CA THR A 281 4.71 -11.42 5.55
C THR A 281 5.80 -11.74 6.57
N PRO A 282 5.52 -11.61 7.88
CA PRO A 282 6.48 -12.03 8.92
C PRO A 282 6.76 -13.55 8.94
N ALA A 283 6.07 -14.32 8.10
CA ALA A 283 6.30 -15.77 8.01
C ALA A 283 7.68 -16.07 7.43
N ILE A 284 8.37 -17.05 8.03
CA ILE A 284 9.68 -17.50 7.56
C ILE A 284 9.58 -17.98 6.10
N GLY A 285 10.46 -17.45 5.25
CA GLY A 285 10.54 -17.81 3.83
C GLY A 285 9.62 -16.99 2.92
N ASP A 286 8.81 -16.07 3.45
CA ASP A 286 7.97 -15.15 2.68
C ASP A 286 8.56 -13.73 2.71
N SER A 287 9.78 -13.56 2.22
CA SER A 287 10.60 -12.35 2.31
C SER A 287 11.11 -11.92 0.94
N VAL A 288 11.02 -10.62 0.64
CA VAL A 288 11.65 -10.02 -0.54
C VAL A 288 13.17 -9.90 -0.34
N ALA A 289 13.63 -9.67 0.89
CA ALA A 289 15.05 -9.69 1.20
C ALA A 289 15.67 -11.07 0.95
N ASP A 290 14.95 -12.16 1.23
CA ASP A 290 15.41 -13.51 0.89
C ASP A 290 15.54 -13.72 -0.64
N ILE A 291 14.62 -13.15 -1.43
CA ILE A 291 14.74 -13.14 -2.90
C ILE A 291 16.02 -12.42 -3.33
N LEU A 292 16.31 -11.26 -2.73
CA LEU A 292 17.54 -10.51 -3.02
C LEU A 292 18.80 -11.32 -2.63
N HIS A 293 18.71 -12.09 -1.54
CA HIS A 293 19.78 -13.02 -1.15
C HIS A 293 20.00 -14.11 -2.20
N GLU A 294 18.94 -14.73 -2.72
CA GLU A 294 19.05 -15.73 -3.80
C GLU A 294 19.59 -15.14 -5.11
N ILE A 295 19.36 -13.84 -5.36
CA ILE A 295 19.98 -13.13 -6.50
C ILE A 295 21.48 -12.91 -6.28
N GLY A 296 21.96 -12.97 -5.03
CA GLY A 296 23.39 -12.90 -4.71
C GLY A 296 23.80 -11.71 -3.82
N VAL A 297 22.85 -11.07 -3.15
CA VAL A 297 23.11 -9.99 -2.20
C VAL A 297 23.11 -10.56 -0.78
N GLU A 298 24.20 -10.43 -0.03
CA GLU A 298 24.32 -11.01 1.31
C GLU A 298 23.27 -10.50 2.29
N TYR A 299 23.09 -9.17 2.33
CA TYR A 299 22.02 -8.48 3.08
C TYR A 299 21.35 -7.42 2.21
N ALA A 300 20.04 -7.27 2.33
CA ALA A 300 19.35 -6.11 1.77
C ALA A 300 20.02 -4.82 2.32
N GLY A 301 20.42 -3.90 1.41
CA GLY A 301 21.20 -2.73 1.77
C GLY A 301 22.65 -2.77 1.30
N ALA A 302 23.25 -3.94 1.12
CA ALA A 302 24.60 -4.08 0.58
C ALA A 302 24.73 -3.52 -0.85
N PRO A 303 25.94 -3.17 -1.32
CA PRO A 303 26.16 -2.82 -2.73
C PRO A 303 25.58 -3.91 -3.67
N GLY A 304 24.85 -3.49 -4.71
CA GLY A 304 24.14 -4.39 -5.62
C GLY A 304 22.64 -4.53 -5.33
N THR A 305 22.15 -4.26 -4.11
CA THR A 305 20.74 -4.41 -3.73
C THR A 305 19.79 -3.67 -4.66
N THR A 306 20.07 -2.38 -4.97
CA THR A 306 19.21 -1.58 -5.86
C THR A 306 19.15 -2.17 -7.28
N ALA A 307 20.26 -2.70 -7.80
CA ALA A 307 20.31 -3.36 -9.11
C ALA A 307 19.53 -4.69 -9.09
N ALA A 308 19.69 -5.51 -8.06
CA ALA A 308 18.96 -6.76 -7.87
C ALA A 308 17.45 -6.52 -7.76
N LEU A 309 17.04 -5.48 -7.00
CA LEU A 309 15.64 -5.08 -6.88
C LEU A 309 15.06 -4.57 -8.20
N ALA A 310 15.83 -3.80 -8.98
CA ALA A 310 15.42 -3.35 -10.31
C ALA A 310 15.15 -4.54 -11.25
N LEU A 311 16.04 -5.52 -11.26
CA LEU A 311 15.89 -6.76 -12.02
C LEU A 311 14.62 -7.50 -11.55
N LEU A 312 14.47 -7.72 -10.25
CA LEU A 312 13.31 -8.42 -9.68
C LEU A 312 12.00 -7.73 -10.09
N ASN A 313 11.90 -6.43 -9.86
CA ASN A 313 10.70 -5.66 -10.15
C ASN A 313 10.31 -5.68 -11.64
N ASP A 314 11.29 -5.57 -12.54
CA ASP A 314 11.08 -5.64 -13.98
C ASP A 314 10.58 -7.03 -14.43
N GLN A 315 11.20 -8.11 -13.94
CA GLN A 315 10.81 -9.47 -14.33
C GLN A 315 9.43 -9.87 -13.77
N VAL A 316 9.09 -9.42 -12.55
CA VAL A 316 7.76 -9.62 -11.97
C VAL A 316 6.70 -8.93 -12.82
N LYS A 317 6.90 -7.68 -13.21
CA LYS A 317 5.97 -6.95 -14.09
C LYS A 317 5.82 -7.62 -15.46
N LYS A 318 6.92 -8.05 -16.07
CA LYS A 318 6.88 -8.79 -17.35
C LYS A 318 6.07 -10.07 -17.25
N GLY A 319 6.29 -10.86 -16.19
CA GLY A 319 5.52 -12.08 -15.94
C GLY A 319 4.03 -11.80 -15.75
N GLY A 320 3.68 -10.78 -15.00
CA GLY A 320 2.30 -10.33 -14.78
C GLY A 320 1.60 -9.96 -16.10
N VAL A 321 2.18 -9.05 -16.88
CA VAL A 321 1.61 -8.59 -18.16
C VAL A 321 1.47 -9.73 -19.17
N MET A 322 2.38 -10.70 -19.15
CA MET A 322 2.26 -11.90 -20.01
C MET A 322 1.09 -12.82 -19.58
N ALA A 323 0.74 -12.82 -18.31
CA ALA A 323 -0.32 -13.68 -17.77
C ALA A 323 -1.73 -13.08 -17.94
N SER A 324 -1.85 -11.75 -17.87
CA SER A 324 -3.14 -11.06 -17.88
C SER A 324 -3.01 -9.66 -18.48
N SER A 325 -4.01 -9.26 -19.25
CA SER A 325 -4.17 -7.86 -19.70
C SER A 325 -4.79 -6.93 -18.63
N TYR A 326 -5.13 -7.48 -17.47
CA TYR A 326 -5.76 -6.77 -16.37
C TYR A 326 -4.78 -6.45 -15.24
N VAL A 327 -3.48 -6.42 -15.49
CA VAL A 327 -2.48 -6.05 -14.48
C VAL A 327 -2.54 -4.54 -14.22
N GLY A 328 -2.62 -4.16 -12.96
CA GLY A 328 -2.72 -2.76 -12.52
C GLY A 328 -2.23 -2.57 -11.10
N GLY A 329 -2.73 -1.54 -10.43
CA GLY A 329 -2.39 -1.21 -9.05
C GLY A 329 -0.90 -0.86 -8.88
N LEU A 330 -0.27 -1.44 -7.88
CA LEU A 330 1.14 -1.21 -7.54
C LEU A 330 2.09 -2.26 -8.10
N SER A 331 1.59 -3.34 -8.68
CA SER A 331 2.31 -4.52 -9.20
C SER A 331 3.84 -4.45 -9.21
N GLY A 332 4.51 -5.39 -8.54
CA GLY A 332 5.97 -5.46 -8.45
C GLY A 332 6.48 -5.89 -7.07
N ALA A 333 7.69 -5.49 -6.71
CA ALA A 333 8.29 -5.85 -5.44
C ALA A 333 8.07 -4.75 -4.38
N PHE A 334 7.51 -5.13 -3.22
CA PHE A 334 7.38 -4.30 -2.04
C PHE A 334 8.59 -4.49 -1.14
N ILE A 335 8.93 -3.46 -0.38
CA ILE A 335 10.06 -3.46 0.55
C ILE A 335 9.66 -2.91 1.93
N PRO A 336 8.55 -3.38 2.55
CA PRO A 336 8.20 -2.96 3.90
C PRO A 336 9.24 -3.50 4.89
N VAL A 337 9.53 -2.74 5.95
CA VAL A 337 10.51 -3.19 6.94
C VAL A 337 9.87 -4.15 7.96
N SER A 338 8.73 -3.79 8.55
CA SER A 338 8.14 -4.60 9.65
C SER A 338 7.51 -5.91 9.20
N GLU A 339 7.14 -6.01 7.94
CA GLU A 339 6.44 -7.17 7.36
C GLU A 339 7.41 -8.18 6.72
N ASP A 340 8.72 -7.92 6.73
CA ASP A 340 9.76 -8.72 6.06
C ASP A 340 10.90 -9.06 7.01
N GLN A 341 11.02 -10.33 7.42
CA GLN A 341 12.04 -10.75 8.37
C GLN A 341 13.45 -10.44 7.87
N GLY A 342 13.74 -10.62 6.60
CA GLY A 342 15.07 -10.34 6.06
C GLY A 342 15.40 -8.84 6.00
N MET A 343 14.38 -7.97 5.82
CA MET A 343 14.57 -6.52 5.94
C MET A 343 14.83 -6.12 7.40
N ILE A 344 14.10 -6.71 8.37
CA ILE A 344 14.34 -6.51 9.79
C ILE A 344 15.78 -6.90 10.15
N ASP A 345 16.22 -8.07 9.73
CA ASP A 345 17.58 -8.58 9.99
C ASP A 345 18.64 -7.67 9.38
N ALA A 346 18.40 -7.13 8.19
CA ALA A 346 19.29 -6.17 7.53
C ALA A 346 19.40 -4.84 8.29
N VAL A 347 18.31 -4.35 8.89
CA VAL A 347 18.32 -3.16 9.77
C VAL A 347 19.11 -3.45 11.05
N VAL A 348 18.86 -4.59 11.70
CA VAL A 348 19.57 -4.99 12.92
C VAL A 348 21.07 -5.16 12.66
N ALA A 349 21.45 -5.68 11.49
CA ALA A 349 22.84 -5.79 11.07
C ALA A 349 23.48 -4.45 10.62
N ASN A 350 22.76 -3.34 10.67
CA ASN A 350 23.18 -2.04 10.14
C ASN A 350 23.55 -2.05 8.64
N ALA A 351 23.02 -3.00 7.88
CA ALA A 351 23.19 -3.08 6.43
C ALA A 351 22.17 -2.19 5.67
N LEU A 352 21.01 -1.96 6.29
CA LEU A 352 19.90 -1.21 5.69
C LEU A 352 19.61 0.06 6.50
N THR A 353 19.66 1.21 5.83
CA THR A 353 19.33 2.54 6.39
C THR A 353 18.16 3.17 5.63
N ILE A 354 17.59 4.26 6.16
CA ILE A 354 16.50 4.98 5.48
C ILE A 354 16.97 5.52 4.12
N GLU A 355 18.17 6.09 4.05
CA GLU A 355 18.73 6.62 2.79
C GLU A 355 18.99 5.51 1.76
N LYS A 356 19.32 4.30 2.24
CA LYS A 356 19.44 3.15 1.33
C LYS A 356 18.06 2.66 0.86
N LEU A 357 17.06 2.67 1.73
CA LEU A 357 15.67 2.39 1.34
C LEU A 357 15.19 3.41 0.30
N GLU A 358 15.42 4.70 0.49
CA GLU A 358 15.09 5.74 -0.49
C GLU A 358 15.74 5.45 -1.87
N ALA A 359 17.01 5.04 -1.90
CA ALA A 359 17.65 4.63 -3.15
C ALA A 359 16.96 3.38 -3.78
N MET A 360 16.50 2.44 -2.95
CA MET A 360 15.77 1.26 -3.41
C MET A 360 14.37 1.62 -3.91
N THR A 361 13.73 2.64 -3.35
CA THR A 361 12.40 3.09 -3.80
C THR A 361 12.40 3.67 -5.20
N CYS A 362 13.55 4.06 -5.73
CA CYS A 362 13.67 4.42 -7.16
C CYS A 362 13.24 3.29 -8.09
N VAL A 363 13.35 2.04 -7.67
CA VAL A 363 13.18 0.84 -8.51
C VAL A 363 12.17 -0.17 -7.95
N CYS A 364 11.67 -0.02 -6.72
CA CYS A 364 10.59 -0.83 -6.17
C CYS A 364 9.22 -0.41 -6.73
N SER A 365 8.16 -1.08 -6.34
CA SER A 365 6.80 -0.75 -6.80
C SER A 365 6.05 0.23 -5.91
N VAL A 366 6.46 0.45 -4.67
CA VAL A 366 5.71 1.27 -3.70
C VAL A 366 6.50 2.47 -3.22
N GLY A 367 7.44 2.32 -2.29
CA GLY A 367 8.13 3.41 -1.60
C GLY A 367 8.61 2.98 -0.23
N LEU A 368 8.78 3.93 0.68
CA LEU A 368 9.08 3.67 2.09
C LEU A 368 7.84 3.11 2.78
N ASP A 369 7.92 1.90 3.28
CA ASP A 369 6.75 1.23 3.82
C ASP A 369 7.02 0.58 5.17
N MET A 370 6.09 0.81 6.13
CA MET A 370 6.12 0.24 7.48
C MET A 370 7.46 0.46 8.21
N ILE A 371 7.93 1.71 8.22
CA ILE A 371 9.21 2.09 8.82
C ILE A 371 8.98 2.73 10.18
N ALA A 372 9.42 2.06 11.24
CA ALA A 372 9.42 2.60 12.59
C ALA A 372 10.60 3.55 12.78
N ILE A 373 10.32 4.75 13.29
CA ILE A 373 11.31 5.79 13.58
C ILE A 373 11.14 6.30 15.02
N PRO A 374 12.16 6.98 15.62
CA PRO A 374 12.04 7.53 16.96
C PRO A 374 10.83 8.43 17.12
N GLY A 375 10.12 8.29 18.25
CA GLY A 375 8.89 9.03 18.54
C GLY A 375 9.09 10.52 18.77
N ASP A 376 10.31 10.98 18.98
CA ASP A 376 10.72 12.40 19.10
C ASP A 376 11.17 13.02 17.79
N THR A 377 11.07 12.29 16.67
CA THR A 377 11.39 12.80 15.32
C THR A 377 10.53 14.03 15.01
N LYS A 378 11.17 15.10 14.55
CA LYS A 378 10.48 16.36 14.24
C LYS A 378 9.55 16.19 13.02
N ALA A 379 8.38 16.85 13.06
CA ALA A 379 7.45 16.89 11.93
C ALA A 379 8.11 17.41 10.63
N THR A 380 9.04 18.35 10.73
CA THR A 380 9.80 18.85 9.58
C THR A 380 10.74 17.81 8.99
N THR A 381 11.31 16.91 9.78
CA THR A 381 12.13 15.80 9.30
C THR A 381 11.26 14.77 8.56
N ILE A 382 10.10 14.43 9.13
CA ILE A 382 9.11 13.55 8.47
C ILE A 382 8.68 14.18 7.12
N ALA A 383 8.39 15.48 7.10
CA ALA A 383 8.05 16.19 5.86
C ALA A 383 9.21 16.18 4.84
N GLY A 384 10.46 16.24 5.29
CA GLY A 384 11.64 16.13 4.42
C GLY A 384 11.69 14.77 3.73
N ILE A 385 11.55 13.68 4.47
CA ILE A 385 11.51 12.31 3.92
C ILE A 385 10.33 12.14 2.93
N ILE A 386 9.15 12.69 3.25
CA ILE A 386 8.02 12.71 2.32
C ILE A 386 8.37 13.46 1.03
N ALA A 387 9.07 14.59 1.12
CA ALA A 387 9.48 15.36 -0.05
C ALA A 387 10.47 14.59 -0.93
N ASP A 388 11.44 13.89 -0.33
CA ASP A 388 12.43 13.08 -1.04
C ASP A 388 11.77 11.92 -1.79
N GLU A 389 10.87 11.19 -1.15
CA GLU A 389 10.08 10.14 -1.80
C GLU A 389 9.17 10.68 -2.91
N CYS A 390 8.56 11.83 -2.72
CA CYS A 390 7.80 12.51 -3.78
C CYS A 390 8.69 12.90 -4.97
N ALA A 391 9.92 13.35 -4.72
CA ALA A 391 10.87 13.68 -5.77
C ALA A 391 11.28 12.43 -6.56
N ILE A 392 11.55 11.32 -5.87
CA ILE A 392 11.83 10.02 -6.49
C ILE A 392 10.65 9.58 -7.37
N GLY A 393 9.43 9.59 -6.86
CA GLY A 393 8.23 9.22 -7.61
C GLY A 393 7.98 10.12 -8.81
N MET A 394 8.10 11.43 -8.62
CA MET A 394 7.88 12.43 -9.65
C MET A 394 8.88 12.28 -10.81
N VAL A 395 10.17 12.15 -10.52
CA VAL A 395 11.23 12.07 -11.54
C VAL A 395 11.20 10.73 -12.26
N ASN A 396 10.96 9.63 -11.55
CA ASN A 396 10.93 8.29 -12.14
C ASN A 396 9.57 7.89 -12.73
N GLN A 397 8.57 8.78 -12.72
CA GLN A 397 7.22 8.52 -13.23
C GLN A 397 6.58 7.25 -12.64
N LYS A 398 6.79 7.04 -11.36
CA LYS A 398 6.27 5.89 -10.62
C LYS A 398 5.52 6.34 -9.36
N THR A 399 4.67 5.49 -8.84
CA THR A 399 4.09 5.68 -7.51
C THR A 399 5.19 5.57 -6.46
N THR A 400 5.23 6.53 -5.53
CA THR A 400 5.90 6.37 -4.25
C THR A 400 4.91 6.61 -3.11
N ALA A 401 5.07 5.84 -2.05
CA ALA A 401 4.28 5.91 -0.83
C ALA A 401 5.21 6.09 0.36
N VAL A 402 4.75 6.79 1.38
CA VAL A 402 5.45 6.93 2.67
C VAL A 402 4.52 6.51 3.78
N ARG A 403 4.90 5.45 4.48
CA ARG A 403 4.25 4.93 5.68
C ARG A 403 5.28 4.86 6.82
N LEU A 404 5.53 6.04 7.43
CA LEU A 404 6.41 6.20 8.58
C LEU A 404 5.62 6.12 9.88
N ILE A 405 6.19 5.47 10.87
CA ILE A 405 5.58 5.25 12.18
C ILE A 405 6.52 5.83 13.25
N PRO A 406 6.35 7.11 13.64
CA PRO A 406 7.03 7.66 14.81
C PRO A 406 6.50 6.96 16.07
N VAL A 407 7.29 6.11 16.72
CA VAL A 407 6.81 5.32 17.87
C VAL A 407 7.00 6.13 19.14
N ILE A 408 5.92 6.73 19.62
CA ILE A 408 5.96 7.66 20.75
C ILE A 408 6.49 6.94 22.02
N GLY A 409 7.54 7.50 22.60
CA GLY A 409 8.19 6.97 23.81
C GLY A 409 9.28 5.95 23.55
N LYS A 410 9.54 5.58 22.29
CA LYS A 410 10.61 4.66 21.92
C LYS A 410 11.67 5.34 21.04
N GLY A 411 12.90 4.82 21.08
CA GLY A 411 14.05 5.33 20.36
C GLY A 411 14.86 4.25 19.65
N VAL A 412 15.95 4.66 18.98
CA VAL A 412 16.84 3.76 18.25
C VAL A 412 17.37 2.64 19.17
N GLY A 413 17.37 1.40 18.66
CA GLY A 413 17.78 0.20 19.40
C GLY A 413 16.64 -0.52 20.10
N GLU A 414 15.44 0.06 20.13
CA GLU A 414 14.22 -0.59 20.59
C GLU A 414 13.46 -1.21 19.42
N THR A 415 12.47 -2.04 19.75
CA THR A 415 11.57 -2.65 18.78
C THR A 415 10.12 -2.29 19.09
N VAL A 416 9.28 -2.36 18.08
CA VAL A 416 7.83 -2.19 18.18
C VAL A 416 7.13 -3.37 17.54
N GLU A 417 6.06 -3.88 18.17
CA GLU A 417 5.26 -4.97 17.64
C GLU A 417 3.90 -4.44 17.20
N PHE A 418 3.57 -4.65 15.93
CA PHE A 418 2.27 -4.25 15.36
C PHE A 418 1.29 -5.43 15.30
N GLY A 419 1.82 -6.66 15.36
CA GLY A 419 1.05 -7.90 15.35
C GLY A 419 0.49 -8.30 13.99
N GLY A 420 0.03 -9.56 13.91
CA GLY A 420 -0.58 -10.12 12.70
C GLY A 420 0.32 -10.01 11.46
N LEU A 421 -0.24 -9.56 10.34
CA LEU A 421 0.49 -9.38 9.10
C LEU A 421 1.42 -8.15 9.10
N LEU A 422 1.25 -7.23 10.03
CA LEU A 422 2.09 -6.03 10.12
C LEU A 422 3.43 -6.28 10.81
N GLY A 423 3.55 -7.42 11.52
CA GLY A 423 4.78 -7.91 12.12
C GLY A 423 5.34 -7.02 13.22
N TYR A 424 6.65 -6.88 13.24
CA TYR A 424 7.39 -6.03 14.20
C TYR A 424 8.51 -5.28 13.48
N ALA A 425 8.97 -4.17 14.04
CA ALA A 425 10.06 -3.39 13.45
C ALA A 425 11.10 -2.96 14.48
N PRO A 426 12.39 -2.99 14.15
CA PRO A 426 13.40 -2.21 14.84
C PRO A 426 13.19 -0.72 14.55
N ILE A 427 13.42 0.15 15.54
CA ILE A 427 13.35 1.59 15.34
C ILE A 427 14.61 2.07 14.64
N MET A 428 14.45 2.53 13.40
CA MET A 428 15.54 2.95 12.53
C MET A 428 16.02 4.37 12.89
N PRO A 429 17.34 4.62 12.90
CA PRO A 429 17.86 5.96 13.09
C PRO A 429 17.45 6.87 11.91
N VAL A 430 17.15 8.13 12.23
CA VAL A 430 16.86 9.18 11.26
C VAL A 430 18.01 10.17 11.24
N ASN A 431 18.34 10.71 10.07
CA ASN A 431 19.39 11.74 9.93
C ASN A 431 19.11 12.92 10.88
N PRO A 432 20.08 13.31 11.75
CA PRO A 432 19.85 14.31 12.77
C PRO A 432 19.85 15.76 12.26
N TYR A 433 20.28 16.00 11.04
CA TYR A 433 20.38 17.36 10.49
C TYR A 433 19.04 17.91 10.04
N SER A 434 18.82 19.19 10.27
CA SER A 434 17.56 19.87 10.04
C SER A 434 17.34 20.22 8.57
N CYS A 435 16.17 19.89 8.05
CA CYS A 435 15.63 20.39 6.77
C CYS A 435 14.54 21.47 6.95
N GLU A 436 14.41 22.04 8.15
CA GLU A 436 13.31 22.95 8.50
C GLU A 436 13.21 24.15 7.55
N ASN A 437 14.32 24.77 7.18
CA ASN A 437 14.31 25.89 6.25
C ASN A 437 13.84 25.49 4.84
N PHE A 438 14.11 24.26 4.41
CA PHE A 438 13.64 23.73 3.14
C PHE A 438 12.12 23.51 3.17
N VAL A 439 11.62 22.80 4.17
CA VAL A 439 10.20 22.49 4.32
C VAL A 439 9.35 23.77 4.49
N ASN A 440 9.88 24.77 5.19
CA ASN A 440 9.16 26.03 5.45
C ASN A 440 9.16 27.02 4.27
N ARG A 441 9.79 26.71 3.12
CA ARG A 441 9.74 27.57 1.92
C ARG A 441 8.35 27.69 1.33
N LYS A 442 7.47 26.71 1.55
CA LYS A 442 6.09 26.67 1.05
C LYS A 442 5.97 26.60 -0.48
N GLY A 443 4.75 26.53 -0.97
CA GLY A 443 4.44 26.55 -2.39
C GLY A 443 4.66 25.18 -3.05
N ARG A 444 5.26 25.17 -4.23
CA ARG A 444 5.38 23.95 -5.03
C ARG A 444 6.78 23.75 -5.57
N ILE A 445 7.28 22.52 -5.53
CA ILE A 445 8.36 22.08 -6.40
C ILE A 445 7.75 21.78 -7.77
N PRO A 446 8.18 22.44 -8.85
CA PRO A 446 7.56 22.28 -10.17
C PRO A 446 7.76 20.87 -10.72
N ALA A 447 6.87 20.47 -11.62
CA ALA A 447 7.00 19.22 -12.36
C ALA A 447 8.31 19.19 -13.17
N PRO A 448 8.96 18.03 -13.32
CA PRO A 448 10.19 17.92 -14.10
C PRO A 448 9.90 18.15 -15.60
N ILE A 449 10.90 18.66 -16.31
CA ILE A 449 10.74 19.06 -17.72
C ILE A 449 10.24 17.93 -18.63
N HIS A 450 10.56 16.69 -18.33
CA HIS A 450 10.09 15.53 -19.11
C HIS A 450 8.60 15.24 -18.96
N SER A 451 7.91 15.84 -17.96
CA SER A 451 6.46 15.71 -17.83
C SER A 451 5.67 16.54 -18.86
N PHE A 452 6.34 17.45 -19.54
CA PHE A 452 5.78 18.29 -20.60
C PHE A 452 5.88 17.65 -22.01
N LYS A 453 6.11 16.35 -22.08
CA LYS A 453 6.03 15.59 -23.32
C LYS A 453 4.55 15.42 -23.71
N ASN A 454 4.07 16.34 -24.49
CA ASN A 454 2.75 16.27 -25.13
C ASN A 454 2.90 15.96 -26.61
#